data_99da453622c9851a1eadb83053afd2b2
#
_entry.id   99da453622c9851a1eadb83053afd2b2
#
_cell.length_a   1.000
_cell.length_b   1.000
_cell.length_c   1.000
_cell.angle_alpha   90.00
_cell.angle_beta   90.00
_cell.angle_gamma   90.00
#
_symmetry.space_group_name_H-M   'P 1'
#
loop_
_entity.id
_entity.type
_entity.pdbx_description
1 polymer ?
#
loop_
_entity_poly.entity_id
_entity_poly.type
_entity_poly.pdbx_seq_one_letter_code
_entity_poly.pdbx_strand_id
1 'polypeptide(L)'
;PAFLYEATRIYLMLGSLGPLDRASIKEWMHLDWQNAYPGPTAQPLRDSLERHLAALLEQPLPKVALDGALVEDARRTFSRVSLADRVYLSIKRSPQASALPPWRPSDAAGASGTRVFVRRSGAPLTEGVPGFYTVDGFYKVLLKELPTATTQVAGDSWVLGKKAEIDPASPAALSLQKDVVALYTADYAKQWDALLADLDVQPLTNLQNGVQTLYILSSPQSPMRDLLAGITRELTLTQPPPPPPGAAGAAEKAAQAAATAAAGAANTAAARLQGLLGQTAGAPPEPPGKAIEDRYAALIKFVGKGPGAPLDNVLKLLNDLQQQLARVANAPPGGAAAPPGGDDPAQLLQAEAARDPQPVQRWLQSMATGGNTQRSGGAKKAAAEAFNAPGGPASLCKQAVTGRYPFSPGSPNDIPLDDFGRLFSANGMLDQFFNTQLRPFVDTSGATWKAQTVAGVAPPVSPGDLAQFQRASAIRDLFFAGGTPQPTVRFDITPQTLDAGAKQVTIDLDGLTIVYAHGPQRATSVTWPGTTNRINSARLVFDPPPSSGPPVLQATGPWALFRLFGQGTLQQAGSADRYILSFHLGDRQASFEIRAGSVLNPFAPGILRDFRCPAL
;
A
#
# COMPACT_ATOMS: atom_id res chain seq x y z
N PRO A 1 14.18 -2.33 -44.54
CA PRO A 1 15.41 -1.54 -44.75
C PRO A 1 16.66 -2.41 -44.91
N ALA A 2 16.88 -3.46 -44.05
CA ALA A 2 18.06 -4.34 -44.13
C ALA A 2 18.14 -5.11 -45.46
N PHE A 3 17.05 -5.69 -45.91
CA PHE A 3 16.98 -6.40 -47.20
C PHE A 3 17.32 -5.49 -48.38
N LEU A 4 16.80 -4.27 -48.41
CA LEU A 4 17.09 -3.28 -49.44
C LEU A 4 18.58 -2.89 -49.43
N TYR A 5 19.21 -2.80 -48.27
CA TYR A 5 20.64 -2.53 -48.15
C TYR A 5 21.49 -3.63 -48.79
N GLU A 6 21.21 -4.89 -48.41
CA GLU A 6 21.94 -6.04 -48.98
C GLU A 6 21.71 -6.16 -50.51
N ALA A 7 20.48 -5.98 -50.97
CA ALA A 7 20.19 -5.92 -52.41
C ALA A 7 21.00 -4.85 -53.12
N THR A 8 21.08 -3.65 -52.54
CA THR A 8 21.89 -2.55 -53.13
C THR A 8 23.38 -2.86 -53.08
N ARG A 9 23.87 -3.47 -51.98
CA ARG A 9 25.27 -3.90 -51.85
C ARG A 9 25.65 -4.89 -52.95
N ILE A 10 24.83 -5.93 -53.17
CA ILE A 10 25.04 -6.92 -54.23
C ILE A 10 24.98 -6.24 -55.62
N TYR A 11 23.99 -5.40 -55.86
CA TYR A 11 23.86 -4.64 -57.11
C TYR A 11 25.09 -3.80 -57.44
N LEU A 12 25.62 -3.10 -56.44
CA LEU A 12 26.86 -2.32 -56.57
C LEU A 12 28.10 -3.19 -56.82
N MET A 13 28.20 -4.38 -56.18
CA MET A 13 29.26 -5.36 -56.42
C MET A 13 29.25 -5.84 -57.85
N LEU A 14 28.09 -6.22 -58.37
CA LEU A 14 27.91 -6.66 -59.77
C LEU A 14 28.21 -5.53 -60.77
N GLY A 15 28.03 -4.30 -60.40
CA GLY A 15 28.38 -3.11 -61.15
C GLY A 15 29.86 -2.69 -61.01
N SER A 16 30.70 -3.43 -60.30
CA SER A 16 32.11 -3.12 -60.01
C SER A 16 32.34 -1.79 -59.27
N LEU A 17 31.38 -1.38 -58.44
CA LEU A 17 31.54 -0.19 -57.59
C LEU A 17 31.95 -0.55 -56.15
N GLY A 18 32.26 -1.82 -55.89
CA GLY A 18 32.76 -2.29 -54.59
C GLY A 18 33.51 -3.62 -54.72
N PRO A 19 34.14 -4.10 -53.63
CA PRO A 19 34.86 -5.37 -53.63
C PRO A 19 33.87 -6.52 -53.82
N LEU A 20 34.20 -7.48 -54.71
CA LEU A 20 33.37 -8.62 -55.01
C LEU A 20 33.43 -9.66 -53.90
N ASP A 21 32.37 -9.80 -53.15
CA ASP A 21 32.19 -10.86 -52.14
C ASP A 21 31.25 -11.97 -52.67
N ARG A 22 31.86 -13.04 -53.19
CA ARG A 22 31.13 -14.18 -53.77
C ARG A 22 30.27 -14.90 -52.74
N ALA A 23 30.69 -14.95 -51.47
CA ALA A 23 29.94 -15.63 -50.43
C ALA A 23 28.64 -14.88 -50.13
N SER A 24 28.70 -13.58 -49.92
CA SER A 24 27.52 -12.73 -49.74
C SER A 24 26.55 -12.79 -50.91
N ILE A 25 27.07 -12.83 -52.16
CA ILE A 25 26.21 -12.98 -53.34
C ILE A 25 25.46 -14.32 -53.31
N LYS A 26 26.14 -15.43 -53.01
CA LYS A 26 25.50 -16.77 -52.90
C LYS A 26 24.41 -16.76 -51.82
N GLU A 27 24.71 -16.27 -50.65
CA GLU A 27 23.77 -16.23 -49.53
C GLU A 27 22.55 -15.35 -49.83
N TRP A 28 22.74 -14.17 -50.39
CA TRP A 28 21.63 -13.28 -50.76
C TRP A 28 20.73 -13.91 -51.84
N MET A 29 21.30 -14.47 -52.90
CA MET A 29 20.55 -15.12 -53.96
C MET A 29 19.80 -16.38 -53.44
N HIS A 30 20.39 -17.11 -52.52
CA HIS A 30 19.71 -18.23 -51.86
C HIS A 30 18.44 -17.77 -51.12
N LEU A 31 18.53 -16.71 -50.33
CA LEU A 31 17.38 -16.12 -49.59
C LEU A 31 16.33 -15.55 -50.57
N ASP A 32 16.76 -14.87 -51.64
CA ASP A 32 15.86 -14.30 -52.63
C ASP A 32 15.09 -15.40 -53.36
N TRP A 33 15.77 -16.52 -53.77
CA TRP A 33 15.12 -17.65 -54.41
C TRP A 33 14.21 -18.46 -53.44
N GLN A 34 14.50 -18.49 -52.18
CA GLN A 34 13.57 -19.08 -51.22
C GLN A 34 12.26 -18.29 -51.15
N ASN A 35 12.31 -16.97 -51.24
CA ASN A 35 11.14 -16.11 -51.27
C ASN A 35 10.42 -16.15 -52.64
N ALA A 36 11.17 -16.11 -53.76
CA ALA A 36 10.60 -16.10 -55.10
C ALA A 36 9.99 -17.46 -55.48
N TYR A 37 10.57 -18.56 -55.02
CA TYR A 37 10.17 -19.94 -55.33
C TYR A 37 9.92 -20.71 -54.04
N PRO A 38 8.83 -20.43 -53.31
CA PRO A 38 8.56 -21.07 -52.02
C PRO A 38 8.08 -22.54 -52.15
N GLY A 39 8.27 -23.32 -51.11
CA GLY A 39 7.75 -24.66 -50.95
C GLY A 39 8.67 -25.77 -51.46
N PRO A 40 8.39 -27.04 -51.09
CA PRO A 40 9.26 -28.18 -51.41
C PRO A 40 9.25 -28.56 -52.91
N THR A 41 8.19 -28.29 -53.63
CA THR A 41 8.08 -28.57 -55.07
C THR A 41 9.05 -27.74 -55.93
N ALA A 42 9.46 -26.57 -55.43
CA ALA A 42 10.42 -25.71 -56.09
C ALA A 42 11.88 -26.01 -55.70
N GLN A 43 12.14 -26.95 -54.80
CA GLN A 43 13.49 -27.30 -54.34
C GLN A 43 14.45 -27.70 -55.50
N PRO A 44 14.07 -28.56 -56.46
CA PRO A 44 14.96 -28.93 -57.55
C PRO A 44 15.35 -27.70 -58.42
N LEU A 45 14.46 -26.72 -58.58
CA LEU A 45 14.73 -25.48 -59.30
C LEU A 45 15.76 -24.66 -58.52
N ARG A 46 15.56 -24.46 -57.21
CA ARG A 46 16.50 -23.72 -56.35
C ARG A 46 17.89 -24.38 -56.38
N ASP A 47 17.98 -25.67 -56.22
CA ASP A 47 19.23 -26.40 -56.28
C ASP A 47 19.95 -26.27 -57.66
N SER A 48 19.17 -26.18 -58.74
CA SER A 48 19.70 -25.94 -60.07
C SER A 48 20.25 -24.51 -60.20
N LEU A 49 19.49 -23.50 -59.72
CA LEU A 49 19.90 -22.09 -59.70
C LEU A 49 21.18 -21.89 -58.88
N GLU A 50 21.29 -22.53 -57.71
CA GLU A 50 22.48 -22.46 -56.87
C GLU A 50 23.72 -23.07 -57.54
N ARG A 51 23.57 -24.20 -58.18
CA ARG A 51 24.67 -24.81 -58.94
C ARG A 51 25.15 -23.90 -60.10
N HIS A 52 24.20 -23.30 -60.83
CA HIS A 52 24.54 -22.39 -61.93
C HIS A 52 25.21 -21.12 -61.42
N LEU A 53 24.72 -20.55 -60.29
CA LEU A 53 25.33 -19.40 -59.65
C LEU A 53 26.76 -19.70 -59.17
N ALA A 54 26.96 -20.90 -58.54
CA ALA A 54 28.28 -21.31 -58.12
C ALA A 54 29.27 -21.39 -59.28
N ALA A 55 28.85 -21.99 -60.42
CA ALA A 55 29.66 -22.10 -61.62
C ALA A 55 29.92 -20.70 -62.26
N LEU A 56 28.93 -19.80 -62.27
CA LEU A 56 29.07 -18.44 -62.77
C LEU A 56 30.09 -17.64 -61.96
N LEU A 57 30.03 -17.76 -60.65
CA LEU A 57 30.93 -17.02 -59.74
C LEU A 57 32.39 -17.50 -59.76
N GLU A 58 32.68 -18.65 -60.35
CA GLU A 58 34.07 -19.12 -60.62
C GLU A 58 34.72 -18.41 -61.82
N GLN A 59 33.89 -17.77 -62.67
CA GLN A 59 34.36 -17.05 -63.86
C GLN A 59 34.43 -15.54 -63.61
N PRO A 60 35.16 -14.76 -64.44
CA PRO A 60 35.10 -13.32 -64.48
C PRO A 60 33.67 -12.84 -64.78
N LEU A 61 33.05 -12.13 -63.84
CA LEU A 61 31.68 -11.64 -64.01
C LEU A 61 31.64 -10.48 -65.01
N PRO A 62 30.66 -10.47 -65.93
CA PRO A 62 30.43 -9.27 -66.76
C PRO A 62 29.96 -8.12 -65.87
N LYS A 63 30.43 -6.90 -66.15
CA LYS A 63 30.01 -5.73 -65.44
C LYS A 63 28.55 -5.40 -65.74
N VAL A 64 27.72 -5.35 -64.71
CA VAL A 64 26.33 -4.94 -64.81
C VAL A 64 26.23 -3.42 -64.93
N ALA A 65 25.45 -2.90 -65.86
CA ALA A 65 25.17 -1.48 -65.96
C ALA A 65 24.25 -1.08 -64.82
N LEU A 66 24.71 -0.11 -63.99
CA LEU A 66 23.94 0.34 -62.84
C LEU A 66 23.04 1.51 -63.20
N ASP A 67 21.82 1.52 -62.70
CA ASP A 67 20.96 2.69 -62.71
C ASP A 67 21.38 3.61 -61.54
N GLY A 68 22.02 4.75 -61.92
CA GLY A 68 22.52 5.73 -60.96
C GLY A 68 21.41 6.40 -60.13
N ALA A 69 20.22 6.59 -60.73
CA ALA A 69 19.10 7.19 -60.01
C ALA A 69 18.56 6.26 -58.93
N LEU A 70 18.43 4.95 -59.23
CA LEU A 70 18.02 3.92 -58.27
C LEU A 70 19.04 3.79 -57.14
N VAL A 71 20.33 3.82 -57.44
CA VAL A 71 21.40 3.76 -56.44
C VAL A 71 21.34 4.97 -55.51
N GLU A 72 21.16 6.17 -56.01
CA GLU A 72 21.07 7.39 -55.20
C GLU A 72 19.79 7.43 -54.37
N ASP A 73 18.69 6.92 -54.86
CA ASP A 73 17.44 6.80 -54.09
C ASP A 73 17.56 5.79 -52.94
N ALA A 74 18.16 4.63 -53.22
CA ALA A 74 18.50 3.65 -52.19
C ALA A 74 19.42 4.26 -51.11
N ARG A 75 20.48 4.97 -51.51
CA ARG A 75 21.40 5.68 -50.61
C ARG A 75 20.70 6.72 -49.75
N ARG A 76 19.77 7.51 -50.29
CA ARG A 76 18.94 8.44 -49.51
C ARG A 76 18.09 7.73 -48.46
N THR A 77 17.55 6.58 -48.82
CA THR A 77 16.77 5.77 -47.87
C THR A 77 17.63 5.21 -46.74
N PHE A 78 18.87 4.81 -47.00
CA PHE A 78 19.80 4.29 -46.01
C PHE A 78 20.42 5.39 -45.12
N SER A 79 20.61 6.59 -45.63
CA SER A 79 21.19 7.69 -44.84
C SER A 79 20.31 8.15 -43.70
N ARG A 80 19.06 7.67 -43.62
CA ARG A 80 18.16 7.88 -42.48
C ARG A 80 18.55 7.05 -41.27
N VAL A 81 19.33 6.00 -41.41
CA VAL A 81 19.82 5.15 -40.32
C VAL A 81 21.31 5.43 -40.15
N SER A 82 21.70 5.87 -38.95
CA SER A 82 23.11 6.19 -38.68
C SER A 82 24.01 4.95 -38.80
N LEU A 83 25.31 5.14 -39.02
CA LEU A 83 26.27 4.05 -39.00
C LEU A 83 26.32 3.36 -37.62
N ALA A 84 26.18 4.13 -36.54
CA ALA A 84 26.12 3.61 -35.19
C ALA A 84 24.92 2.66 -34.97
N ASP A 85 23.74 3.05 -35.46
CA ASP A 85 22.56 2.18 -35.43
C ASP A 85 22.79 0.85 -36.17
N ARG A 86 23.49 0.90 -37.30
CA ARG A 86 23.77 -0.32 -38.08
C ARG A 86 24.72 -1.27 -37.36
N VAL A 87 25.83 -0.73 -36.85
CA VAL A 87 26.77 -1.52 -36.04
C VAL A 87 26.06 -2.10 -34.83
N TYR A 88 25.28 -1.28 -34.12
CA TYR A 88 24.51 -1.72 -32.97
C TYR A 88 23.52 -2.84 -33.30
N LEU A 89 22.72 -2.67 -34.35
CA LEU A 89 21.74 -3.67 -34.80
C LEU A 89 22.40 -4.96 -35.31
N SER A 90 23.57 -4.86 -35.96
CA SER A 90 24.37 -6.02 -36.36
C SER A 90 24.80 -6.84 -35.17
N ILE A 91 25.38 -6.22 -34.14
CA ILE A 91 25.77 -6.91 -32.89
C ILE A 91 24.55 -7.47 -32.17
N LYS A 92 23.48 -6.67 -32.02
CA LYS A 92 22.24 -7.09 -31.32
C LYS A 92 21.58 -8.32 -31.96
N ARG A 93 21.72 -8.51 -33.26
CA ARG A 93 21.16 -9.64 -34.03
C ARG A 93 22.15 -10.76 -34.25
N SER A 94 23.37 -10.66 -33.73
CA SER A 94 24.37 -11.69 -33.87
C SER A 94 23.91 -13.02 -33.24
N PRO A 95 24.34 -14.18 -33.77
CA PRO A 95 24.09 -15.47 -33.17
C PRO A 95 24.53 -15.53 -31.70
N GLN A 96 25.62 -14.87 -31.38
CA GLN A 96 26.19 -14.78 -30.03
C GLN A 96 25.26 -14.02 -29.08
N ALA A 97 24.65 -12.91 -29.52
CA ALA A 97 23.68 -12.15 -28.74
C ALA A 97 22.39 -12.97 -28.49
N SER A 98 21.94 -13.68 -29.53
CA SER A 98 20.72 -14.51 -29.47
C SER A 98 20.88 -15.77 -28.63
N ALA A 99 22.09 -16.30 -28.48
CA ALA A 99 22.39 -17.49 -27.70
C ALA A 99 22.44 -17.24 -26.18
N LEU A 100 22.48 -15.97 -25.74
CA LEU A 100 22.54 -15.66 -24.33
C LEU A 100 21.18 -15.90 -23.63
N PRO A 101 21.18 -16.62 -22.50
CA PRO A 101 19.96 -16.83 -21.74
C PRO A 101 19.46 -15.49 -21.16
N PRO A 102 18.13 -15.27 -21.13
CA PRO A 102 17.59 -14.09 -20.47
C PRO A 102 17.82 -14.14 -18.95
N TRP A 103 18.06 -13.00 -18.34
CA TRP A 103 18.01 -12.88 -16.90
C TRP A 103 16.56 -12.87 -16.42
N ARG A 104 16.22 -13.69 -15.42
CA ARG A 104 14.85 -13.87 -14.93
C ARG A 104 14.73 -13.53 -13.45
N PRO A 105 13.69 -12.77 -13.04
CA PRO A 105 13.41 -12.54 -11.62
C PRO A 105 13.20 -13.82 -10.81
N SER A 106 12.57 -14.85 -11.40
CA SER A 106 12.35 -16.15 -10.76
C SER A 106 13.64 -16.83 -10.34
N ASP A 107 14.66 -16.76 -11.20
CA ASP A 107 15.94 -17.43 -10.96
C ASP A 107 16.75 -16.68 -9.89
N ALA A 108 16.67 -15.35 -9.91
CA ALA A 108 17.36 -14.50 -8.94
C ALA A 108 16.73 -14.54 -7.54
N ALA A 109 15.39 -14.53 -7.45
CA ALA A 109 14.67 -14.55 -6.18
C ALA A 109 14.55 -15.95 -5.55
N GLY A 110 14.92 -16.99 -6.28
CA GLY A 110 14.80 -18.38 -5.84
C GLY A 110 13.35 -18.87 -5.71
N ALA A 111 13.19 -20.12 -5.22
CA ALA A 111 11.88 -20.78 -5.16
C ALA A 111 10.83 -20.04 -4.29
N SER A 112 11.27 -19.33 -3.27
CA SER A 112 10.37 -18.53 -2.40
C SER A 112 9.94 -17.21 -3.04
N GLY A 113 10.67 -16.74 -4.06
CA GLY A 113 10.42 -15.46 -4.72
C GLY A 113 9.04 -15.36 -5.38
N THR A 114 8.59 -16.45 -6.01
CA THR A 114 7.28 -16.52 -6.68
C THR A 114 6.08 -16.42 -5.72
N ARG A 115 6.31 -16.59 -4.42
CA ARG A 115 5.29 -16.48 -3.38
C ARG A 115 5.10 -15.06 -2.87
N VAL A 116 6.08 -14.19 -3.09
CA VAL A 116 6.11 -12.85 -2.51
C VAL A 116 6.28 -11.73 -3.53
N PHE A 117 6.78 -12.03 -4.74
CA PHE A 117 6.90 -11.07 -5.82
C PHE A 117 5.88 -11.31 -6.91
N VAL A 118 5.48 -10.23 -7.54
CA VAL A 118 4.59 -10.22 -8.71
C VAL A 118 5.06 -9.17 -9.70
N ARG A 119 4.53 -9.23 -10.91
CA ARG A 119 4.66 -8.14 -11.88
C ARG A 119 3.34 -7.40 -11.99
N ARG A 120 3.41 -6.07 -11.95
CA ARG A 120 2.22 -5.20 -12.06
C ARG A 120 1.49 -5.37 -13.38
N SER A 121 2.23 -5.70 -14.43
CA SER A 121 1.69 -6.04 -15.75
C SER A 121 0.94 -7.37 -15.79
N GLY A 122 1.09 -8.23 -14.78
CA GLY A 122 0.60 -9.60 -14.78
C GLY A 122 1.49 -10.59 -15.53
N ALA A 123 2.61 -10.15 -16.10
CA ALA A 123 3.58 -11.05 -16.75
C ALA A 123 4.22 -11.99 -15.72
N PRO A 124 4.61 -13.22 -16.09
CA PRO A 124 5.23 -14.14 -15.16
C PRO A 124 6.65 -13.69 -14.78
N LEU A 125 7.12 -14.07 -13.59
CA LEU A 125 8.49 -13.80 -13.12
C LEU A 125 9.57 -14.60 -13.93
N THR A 126 9.16 -15.55 -14.74
CA THR A 126 10.02 -16.28 -15.68
C THR A 126 10.35 -15.49 -16.93
N GLU A 127 9.66 -14.38 -17.18
CA GLU A 127 10.01 -13.41 -18.22
C GLU A 127 10.85 -12.29 -17.59
N GLY A 128 11.94 -11.92 -18.24
CA GLY A 128 12.88 -10.95 -17.69
C GLY A 128 13.61 -10.13 -18.74
N VAL A 129 14.85 -9.78 -18.46
CA VAL A 129 15.69 -8.98 -19.36
C VAL A 129 16.38 -9.89 -20.37
N PRO A 130 16.36 -9.56 -21.68
CA PRO A 130 17.09 -10.34 -22.68
C PRO A 130 18.57 -10.45 -22.35
N GLY A 131 19.18 -11.61 -22.58
CA GLY A 131 20.58 -11.89 -22.21
C GLY A 131 21.60 -10.92 -22.78
N PHE A 132 21.29 -10.28 -23.91
CA PHE A 132 22.13 -9.23 -24.48
C PHE A 132 22.27 -8.00 -23.54
N TYR A 133 21.28 -7.72 -22.70
CA TYR A 133 21.30 -6.63 -21.71
C TYR A 133 21.62 -7.12 -20.29
N THR A 134 22.59 -8.00 -20.19
CA THR A 134 23.19 -8.49 -18.95
C THR A 134 24.67 -8.20 -18.91
N VAL A 135 25.32 -8.42 -17.77
CA VAL A 135 26.79 -8.33 -17.66
C VAL A 135 27.47 -9.22 -18.71
N ASP A 136 26.97 -10.44 -18.94
CA ASP A 136 27.48 -11.34 -19.96
C ASP A 136 27.28 -10.78 -21.38
N GLY A 137 26.14 -10.18 -21.67
CA GLY A 137 25.86 -9.50 -22.94
C GLY A 137 26.82 -8.33 -23.19
N PHE A 138 27.10 -7.56 -22.18
CA PHE A 138 28.04 -6.45 -22.25
C PHE A 138 29.48 -6.92 -22.53
N TYR A 139 30.01 -7.84 -21.72
CA TYR A 139 31.41 -8.26 -21.80
C TYR A 139 31.69 -9.29 -22.92
N LYS A 140 30.82 -10.30 -23.06
CA LYS A 140 31.07 -11.43 -23.98
C LYS A 140 30.60 -11.16 -25.41
N VAL A 141 29.66 -10.23 -25.61
CA VAL A 141 29.13 -9.91 -26.94
C VAL A 141 29.46 -8.48 -27.34
N LEU A 142 28.93 -7.45 -26.66
CA LEU A 142 29.11 -6.06 -27.12
C LEU A 142 30.59 -5.69 -27.24
N LEU A 143 31.35 -5.75 -26.11
CA LEU A 143 32.75 -5.32 -26.12
C LEU A 143 33.64 -6.17 -27.01
N LYS A 144 33.31 -7.45 -27.19
CA LYS A 144 34.08 -8.37 -28.02
C LYS A 144 33.81 -8.16 -29.50
N GLU A 145 32.55 -7.97 -29.90
CA GLU A 145 32.18 -7.84 -31.31
C GLU A 145 32.29 -6.42 -31.84
N LEU A 146 32.26 -5.39 -30.99
CA LEU A 146 32.25 -3.99 -31.36
C LEU A 146 33.39 -3.60 -32.31
N PRO A 147 34.67 -3.95 -32.12
CA PRO A 147 35.74 -3.63 -33.06
C PRO A 147 35.54 -4.26 -34.42
N THR A 148 35.16 -5.55 -34.44
CA THR A 148 34.97 -6.31 -35.69
C THR A 148 33.77 -5.78 -36.48
N ALA A 149 32.62 -5.58 -35.81
CA ALA A 149 31.43 -5.03 -36.44
C ALA A 149 31.62 -3.61 -36.94
N THR A 150 32.39 -2.77 -36.22
CA THR A 150 32.75 -1.43 -36.66
C THR A 150 33.61 -1.49 -37.93
N THR A 151 34.64 -2.35 -37.96
CA THR A 151 35.51 -2.51 -39.14
C THR A 151 34.72 -3.03 -40.34
N GLN A 152 33.79 -3.97 -40.12
CA GLN A 152 32.96 -4.50 -41.20
C GLN A 152 32.02 -3.43 -41.78
N VAL A 153 31.29 -2.70 -40.92
CA VAL A 153 30.38 -1.62 -41.37
C VAL A 153 31.14 -0.47 -41.98
N ALA A 154 32.33 -0.13 -41.48
CA ALA A 154 33.22 0.87 -42.09
C ALA A 154 33.71 0.39 -43.47
N GLY A 155 34.10 -0.89 -43.60
CA GLY A 155 34.48 -1.49 -44.87
C GLY A 155 33.35 -1.54 -45.91
N ASP A 156 32.09 -1.65 -45.46
CA ASP A 156 30.90 -1.61 -46.32
C ASP A 156 30.36 -0.17 -46.58
N SER A 157 31.01 0.85 -46.03
CA SER A 157 30.56 2.26 -46.15
C SER A 157 30.52 2.76 -47.60
N TRP A 158 31.29 2.13 -48.51
CA TRP A 158 31.28 2.40 -49.94
C TRP A 158 29.89 2.24 -50.58
N VAL A 159 29.03 1.39 -49.99
CA VAL A 159 27.62 1.23 -50.42
C VAL A 159 26.87 2.56 -50.33
N LEU A 160 27.18 3.35 -49.32
CA LEU A 160 26.56 4.68 -49.07
C LEU A 160 27.19 5.80 -49.86
N GLY A 161 28.30 5.53 -50.59
CA GLY A 161 29.03 6.49 -51.39
C GLY A 161 30.25 7.10 -50.68
N LYS A 162 31.14 7.68 -51.44
CA LYS A 162 32.47 8.20 -51.01
C LYS A 162 32.43 9.11 -49.78
N LYS A 163 31.32 9.82 -49.53
CA LYS A 163 31.17 10.72 -48.39
C LYS A 163 30.99 9.97 -47.05
N ALA A 164 30.71 8.65 -47.09
CA ALA A 164 30.47 7.83 -45.90
C ALA A 164 31.62 6.82 -45.65
N GLU A 165 32.70 6.87 -46.44
CA GLU A 165 33.87 6.01 -46.22
C GLU A 165 34.57 6.38 -44.91
N ILE A 166 34.72 5.40 -44.03
CA ILE A 166 35.41 5.53 -42.74
C ILE A 166 36.59 4.57 -42.72
N ASP A 167 37.79 5.14 -42.54
CA ASP A 167 38.97 4.31 -42.25
C ASP A 167 38.81 3.65 -40.87
N PRO A 168 38.85 2.29 -40.76
CA PRO A 168 38.74 1.57 -39.51
C PRO A 168 39.72 1.98 -38.40
N ALA A 169 40.89 2.57 -38.79
CA ALA A 169 41.88 3.04 -37.83
C ALA A 169 41.73 4.54 -37.49
N SER A 170 40.76 5.22 -38.07
CA SER A 170 40.57 6.66 -37.92
C SER A 170 39.92 7.05 -36.57
N PRO A 171 40.09 8.31 -36.16
CA PRO A 171 39.31 8.85 -35.01
C PRO A 171 37.80 8.77 -35.23
N ALA A 172 37.34 8.77 -36.47
CA ALA A 172 35.92 8.63 -36.81
C ALA A 172 35.36 7.22 -36.48
N ALA A 173 36.15 6.15 -36.71
CA ALA A 173 35.77 4.80 -36.32
C ALA A 173 35.67 4.66 -34.82
N LEU A 174 36.49 5.37 -34.11
CA LEU A 174 36.52 5.39 -32.65
C LEU A 174 35.31 6.16 -32.07
N SER A 175 34.95 7.29 -32.68
CA SER A 175 33.70 8.01 -32.34
C SER A 175 32.49 7.14 -32.62
N LEU A 176 32.47 6.39 -33.72
CA LEU A 176 31.41 5.45 -34.05
C LEU A 176 31.24 4.37 -32.96
N GLN A 177 32.33 3.79 -32.44
CA GLN A 177 32.27 2.82 -31.33
C GLN A 177 31.66 3.43 -30.06
N LYS A 178 32.00 4.68 -29.74
CA LYS A 178 31.41 5.43 -28.62
C LYS A 178 29.89 5.59 -28.80
N ASP A 179 29.46 5.98 -30.00
CA ASP A 179 28.03 6.15 -30.29
C ASP A 179 27.27 4.83 -30.18
N VAL A 180 27.87 3.71 -30.60
CA VAL A 180 27.30 2.37 -30.46
C VAL A 180 27.14 1.97 -28.96
N VAL A 181 28.15 2.24 -28.15
CA VAL A 181 28.08 2.00 -26.69
C VAL A 181 26.98 2.87 -26.06
N ALA A 182 26.82 4.11 -26.49
CA ALA A 182 25.76 4.98 -26.02
C ALA A 182 24.36 4.43 -26.35
N LEU A 183 24.15 3.93 -27.58
CA LEU A 183 22.89 3.28 -27.99
C LEU A 183 22.60 2.03 -27.14
N TYR A 184 23.61 1.17 -26.95
CA TYR A 184 23.48 -0.01 -26.11
C TYR A 184 23.12 0.36 -24.67
N THR A 185 23.81 1.35 -24.09
CA THR A 185 23.60 1.80 -22.72
C THR A 185 22.19 2.35 -22.52
N ALA A 186 21.68 3.09 -23.51
CA ALA A 186 20.31 3.60 -23.49
C ALA A 186 19.28 2.46 -23.51
N ASP A 187 19.46 1.47 -24.41
CA ASP A 187 18.58 0.30 -24.47
C ASP A 187 18.70 -0.57 -23.21
N TYR A 188 19.91 -0.74 -22.66
CA TYR A 188 20.16 -1.44 -21.40
C TYR A 188 19.34 -0.82 -20.26
N ALA A 189 19.47 0.50 -20.08
CA ALA A 189 18.73 1.23 -19.07
C ALA A 189 17.22 1.08 -19.28
N LYS A 190 16.73 1.16 -20.51
CA LYS A 190 15.30 0.99 -20.84
C LYS A 190 14.76 -0.38 -20.43
N GLN A 191 15.51 -1.46 -20.65
CA GLN A 191 15.09 -2.81 -20.27
C GLN A 191 15.02 -2.97 -18.75
N TRP A 192 16.04 -2.50 -18.05
CA TRP A 192 16.09 -2.60 -16.58
C TRP A 192 15.10 -1.66 -15.90
N ASP A 193 14.92 -0.44 -16.40
CA ASP A 193 13.90 0.48 -15.89
C ASP A 193 12.49 -0.11 -16.02
N ALA A 194 12.20 -0.71 -17.18
CA ALA A 194 10.90 -1.36 -17.40
C ALA A 194 10.66 -2.51 -16.44
N LEU A 195 11.67 -3.37 -16.21
CA LEU A 195 11.57 -4.46 -15.25
C LEU A 195 11.40 -3.95 -13.81
N LEU A 196 12.23 -2.99 -13.37
CA LEU A 196 12.18 -2.44 -12.01
C LEU A 196 10.86 -1.70 -11.74
N ALA A 197 10.31 -1.01 -12.74
CA ALA A 197 9.01 -0.36 -12.61
C ALA A 197 7.85 -1.36 -12.51
N ASP A 198 8.00 -2.55 -13.11
CA ASP A 198 6.97 -3.58 -13.16
C ASP A 198 7.02 -4.57 -11.99
N LEU A 199 8.21 -4.82 -11.42
CA LEU A 199 8.36 -5.68 -10.24
C LEU A 199 7.67 -5.07 -9.01
N ASP A 200 6.89 -5.88 -8.30
CA ASP A 200 6.21 -5.49 -7.07
C ASP A 200 6.15 -6.65 -6.06
N VAL A 201 5.79 -6.34 -4.81
CA VAL A 201 5.50 -7.35 -3.79
C VAL A 201 4.01 -7.70 -3.80
N GLN A 202 3.69 -8.94 -3.43
CA GLN A 202 2.29 -9.34 -3.28
C GLN A 202 1.58 -8.51 -2.20
N PRO A 203 0.35 -8.00 -2.46
CA PRO A 203 -0.41 -7.27 -1.47
C PRO A 203 -0.73 -8.15 -0.25
N LEU A 204 -0.69 -7.55 0.94
CA LEU A 204 -1.11 -8.21 2.19
C LEU A 204 -2.65 -8.25 2.24
N THR A 205 -3.25 -9.30 1.71
CA THR A 205 -4.71 -9.40 1.52
C THR A 205 -5.49 -9.73 2.79
N ASN A 206 -4.87 -10.47 3.71
CA ASN A 206 -5.41 -10.79 5.02
C ASN A 206 -4.28 -10.98 6.04
N LEU A 207 -4.62 -11.05 7.31
CA LEU A 207 -3.67 -11.09 8.41
C LEU A 207 -2.71 -12.29 8.32
N GLN A 208 -3.21 -13.49 8.01
CA GLN A 208 -2.39 -14.72 7.90
C GLN A 208 -1.44 -14.63 6.70
N ASN A 209 -1.94 -14.20 5.54
CA ASN A 209 -1.12 -13.96 4.36
C ASN A 209 -0.05 -12.90 4.66
N GLY A 210 -0.39 -11.81 5.36
CA GLY A 210 0.55 -10.78 5.75
C GLY A 210 1.68 -11.30 6.62
N VAL A 211 1.37 -12.08 7.65
CA VAL A 211 2.37 -12.74 8.51
C VAL A 211 3.29 -13.64 7.69
N GLN A 212 2.73 -14.46 6.80
CA GLN A 212 3.52 -15.41 6.00
C GLN A 212 4.40 -14.69 4.97
N THR A 213 3.87 -13.70 4.26
CA THR A 213 4.61 -12.93 3.25
C THR A 213 5.79 -12.18 3.89
N LEU A 214 5.55 -11.48 5.00
CA LEU A 214 6.60 -10.77 5.72
C LEU A 214 7.65 -11.73 6.32
N TYR A 215 7.24 -12.89 6.83
CA TYR A 215 8.16 -13.93 7.30
C TYR A 215 9.12 -14.39 6.20
N ILE A 216 8.61 -14.66 5.00
CA ILE A 216 9.43 -15.07 3.85
C ILE A 216 10.40 -13.95 3.46
N LEU A 217 9.91 -12.70 3.37
CA LEU A 217 10.74 -11.55 2.97
C LEU A 217 11.84 -11.22 3.98
N SER A 218 11.58 -11.39 5.28
CA SER A 218 12.53 -11.06 6.37
C SER A 218 13.39 -12.25 6.82
N SER A 219 13.22 -13.42 6.20
CA SER A 219 13.99 -14.63 6.55
C SER A 219 15.50 -14.45 6.30
N PRO A 220 16.39 -15.24 6.95
CA PRO A 220 17.82 -15.21 6.66
C PRO A 220 18.17 -15.47 5.19
N GLN A 221 17.37 -16.30 4.52
CA GLN A 221 17.42 -16.55 3.07
C GLN A 221 16.33 -15.72 2.39
N SER A 222 16.42 -14.41 2.53
CA SER A 222 15.42 -13.48 2.01
C SER A 222 15.40 -13.46 0.48
N PRO A 223 14.28 -13.81 -0.18
CA PRO A 223 14.17 -13.66 -1.62
C PRO A 223 14.26 -12.20 -2.09
N MET A 224 14.02 -11.22 -1.20
CA MET A 224 14.25 -9.81 -1.49
C MET A 224 15.74 -9.51 -1.59
N ARG A 225 16.55 -10.04 -0.67
CA ARG A 225 18.01 -9.91 -0.73
C ARG A 225 18.57 -10.54 -2.00
N ASP A 226 18.15 -11.77 -2.29
CA ASP A 226 18.65 -12.52 -3.43
C ASP A 226 18.26 -11.85 -4.77
N LEU A 227 17.03 -11.41 -4.90
CA LEU A 227 16.54 -10.67 -6.08
C LEU A 227 17.32 -9.38 -6.29
N LEU A 228 17.43 -8.55 -5.24
CA LEU A 228 18.13 -7.27 -5.34
C LEU A 228 19.64 -7.45 -5.56
N ALA A 229 20.26 -8.45 -4.97
CA ALA A 229 21.66 -8.79 -5.22
C ALA A 229 21.86 -9.26 -6.66
N GLY A 230 20.94 -10.06 -7.20
CA GLY A 230 20.95 -10.46 -8.61
C GLY A 230 20.82 -9.27 -9.56
N ILE A 231 19.88 -8.36 -9.27
CA ILE A 231 19.69 -7.12 -10.03
C ILE A 231 20.94 -6.23 -9.99
N THR A 232 21.46 -5.93 -8.80
CA THR A 232 22.61 -5.02 -8.65
C THR A 232 23.88 -5.59 -9.25
N ARG A 233 24.04 -6.90 -9.28
CA ARG A 233 25.14 -7.56 -10.00
C ARG A 233 25.08 -7.21 -11.50
N GLU A 234 23.91 -7.31 -12.11
CA GLU A 234 23.75 -6.98 -13.53
C GLU A 234 23.90 -5.47 -13.80
N LEU A 235 23.59 -4.61 -12.84
CA LEU A 235 23.70 -3.16 -12.98
C LEU A 235 25.12 -2.61 -12.69
N THR A 236 26.05 -3.46 -12.22
CA THR A 236 27.45 -3.09 -11.93
C THR A 236 28.34 -3.49 -13.10
N LEU A 237 28.30 -2.71 -14.20
CA LEU A 237 29.03 -3.02 -15.44
C LEU A 237 30.52 -2.62 -15.42
N THR A 238 31.01 -1.95 -14.38
CA THR A 238 32.44 -1.61 -14.27
C THR A 238 33.30 -2.79 -13.80
N GLN A 239 32.67 -3.86 -13.32
CA GLN A 239 33.35 -5.07 -12.84
C GLN A 239 33.05 -6.24 -13.79
N PRO A 240 34.09 -6.92 -14.32
CA PRO A 240 33.88 -8.09 -15.15
C PRO A 240 33.20 -9.23 -14.34
N PRO A 241 32.41 -10.10 -15.00
CA PRO A 241 31.77 -11.21 -14.34
C PRO A 241 32.78 -12.15 -13.69
N PRO A 242 32.51 -12.68 -12.48
CA PRO A 242 33.40 -13.66 -11.85
C PRO A 242 33.50 -14.91 -12.72
N PRO A 243 34.65 -15.62 -12.68
CA PRO A 243 34.79 -16.89 -13.39
C PRO A 243 33.76 -17.91 -12.88
N PRO A 244 33.29 -18.85 -13.76
CA PRO A 244 32.27 -19.81 -13.40
C PRO A 244 32.70 -20.68 -12.20
N PRO A 245 31.80 -20.98 -11.25
CA PRO A 245 32.10 -21.84 -10.12
C PRO A 245 32.40 -23.27 -10.60
N GLY A 246 33.58 -23.79 -10.22
CA GLY A 246 34.03 -25.15 -10.52
C GLY A 246 35.42 -25.27 -11.13
N ALA A 247 36.11 -24.19 -11.42
CA ALA A 247 37.49 -24.20 -11.89
C ALA A 247 38.49 -24.20 -10.72
N ALA A 248 38.46 -25.22 -9.90
CA ALA A 248 39.47 -25.38 -8.84
C ALA A 248 40.75 -26.07 -9.37
N GLY A 249 41.89 -25.54 -9.06
CA GLY A 249 43.21 -26.12 -9.36
C GLY A 249 43.92 -25.54 -10.58
N ALA A 250 44.51 -26.35 -11.43
CA ALA A 250 45.27 -25.91 -12.61
C ALA A 250 44.40 -25.15 -13.64
N ALA A 251 43.09 -25.44 -13.67
CA ALA A 251 42.08 -24.69 -14.43
C ALA A 251 41.85 -23.26 -13.86
N GLU A 252 42.03 -23.07 -12.56
CA GLU A 252 41.87 -21.75 -11.91
C GLU A 252 43.03 -20.80 -12.30
N LYS A 253 44.27 -21.31 -12.40
CA LYS A 253 45.41 -20.56 -12.92
C LYS A 253 45.28 -20.30 -14.43
N ALA A 254 44.77 -21.26 -15.22
CA ALA A 254 44.54 -21.09 -16.66
C ALA A 254 43.32 -20.19 -16.91
N ALA A 255 42.23 -20.30 -16.12
CA ALA A 255 41.06 -19.42 -16.17
C ALA A 255 41.40 -18.01 -15.67
N GLN A 256 42.27 -17.86 -14.66
CA GLN A 256 42.78 -16.59 -14.17
C GLN A 256 43.75 -15.94 -15.19
N ALA A 257 44.61 -16.74 -15.85
CA ALA A 257 45.44 -16.28 -16.96
C ALA A 257 44.59 -15.96 -18.23
N ALA A 258 43.59 -16.76 -18.53
CA ALA A 258 42.63 -16.49 -19.61
C ALA A 258 41.64 -15.34 -19.27
N ALA A 259 41.22 -15.22 -18.00
CA ALA A 259 40.45 -14.08 -17.51
C ALA A 259 41.30 -12.81 -17.46
N THR A 260 42.59 -12.92 -17.10
CA THR A 260 43.54 -11.80 -17.15
C THR A 260 43.90 -11.45 -18.58
N ALA A 261 44.00 -12.42 -19.50
CA ALA A 261 44.20 -12.19 -20.92
C ALA A 261 42.92 -11.71 -21.61
N ALA A 262 41.72 -12.20 -21.25
CA ALA A 262 40.42 -11.71 -21.71
C ALA A 262 40.06 -10.37 -21.04
N ALA A 263 40.38 -10.19 -19.77
CA ALA A 263 40.34 -8.90 -19.09
C ALA A 263 41.42 -7.96 -19.62
N GLY A 264 42.59 -8.46 -20.01
CA GLY A 264 43.63 -7.74 -20.71
C GLY A 264 43.24 -7.36 -22.13
N ALA A 265 42.56 -8.23 -22.88
CA ALA A 265 41.99 -7.94 -24.19
C ALA A 265 40.72 -7.07 -24.08
N ALA A 266 39.83 -7.32 -23.12
CA ALA A 266 38.71 -6.43 -22.77
C ALA A 266 39.22 -5.12 -22.16
N ASN A 267 40.28 -5.15 -21.32
CA ASN A 267 40.93 -3.95 -20.81
C ASN A 267 41.77 -3.24 -21.89
N THR A 268 42.30 -3.92 -22.91
CA THR A 268 42.93 -3.23 -24.06
C THR A 268 41.86 -2.65 -25.00
N ALA A 269 40.72 -3.32 -25.21
CA ALA A 269 39.58 -2.71 -25.90
C ALA A 269 38.94 -1.63 -25.03
N ALA A 270 38.74 -1.89 -23.73
CA ALA A 270 38.30 -0.91 -22.75
C ALA A 270 39.30 0.20 -22.55
N ALA A 271 40.62 -0.06 -22.49
CA ALA A 271 41.66 0.97 -22.39
C ALA A 271 41.81 1.76 -23.70
N ARG A 272 41.58 1.16 -24.83
CA ARG A 272 41.45 1.90 -26.10
C ARG A 272 40.20 2.76 -26.13
N LEU A 273 39.06 2.26 -25.69
CA LEU A 273 37.82 3.04 -25.46
C LEU A 273 38.03 4.10 -24.34
N GLN A 274 38.72 3.75 -23.25
CA GLN A 274 39.09 4.66 -22.18
C GLN A 274 39.96 5.82 -22.67
N GLY A 275 40.96 5.54 -23.52
CA GLY A 275 41.79 6.58 -24.17
C GLY A 275 40.99 7.53 -25.06
N LEU A 276 39.80 7.13 -25.46
CA LEU A 276 38.91 7.86 -26.36
C LEU A 276 37.81 8.65 -25.64
N LEU A 277 37.37 8.16 -24.46
CA LEU A 277 36.35 8.81 -23.65
C LEU A 277 36.87 10.01 -22.85
N GLY A 278 38.18 10.18 -22.74
CA GLY A 278 38.81 11.08 -21.80
C GLY A 278 39.89 12.01 -22.34
N GLN A 279 39.63 12.81 -23.37
CA GLN A 279 40.48 13.98 -23.63
C GLN A 279 39.75 15.28 -23.28
N THR A 280 39.44 15.47 -22.02
CA THR A 280 39.52 16.77 -21.36
C THR A 280 40.71 16.67 -20.41
N ALA A 281 41.72 17.54 -20.59
CA ALA A 281 42.94 17.52 -19.82
C ALA A 281 42.66 17.51 -18.31
N GLY A 282 42.97 16.37 -17.63
CA GLY A 282 43.00 16.28 -16.17
C GLY A 282 42.11 15.22 -15.47
N ALA A 283 41.19 14.54 -16.14
CA ALA A 283 40.39 13.47 -15.50
C ALA A 283 40.76 12.07 -16.03
N PRO A 284 40.89 11.03 -15.17
CA PRO A 284 41.08 9.67 -15.66
C PRO A 284 39.88 9.23 -16.51
N PRO A 285 40.11 8.45 -17.59
CA PRO A 285 39.04 8.00 -18.49
C PRO A 285 38.03 7.14 -17.75
N GLU A 286 36.75 7.43 -17.94
CA GLU A 286 35.66 6.67 -17.32
C GLU A 286 35.59 5.25 -17.88
N PRO A 287 35.46 4.21 -17.02
CA PRO A 287 35.35 2.84 -17.48
C PRO A 287 34.04 2.64 -18.25
N PRO A 288 34.05 1.82 -19.34
CA PRO A 288 32.85 1.48 -20.06
C PRO A 288 31.81 0.86 -19.10
N GLY A 289 30.53 1.26 -19.24
CA GLY A 289 29.48 0.81 -18.34
C GLY A 289 29.26 1.69 -17.10
N LYS A 290 30.15 2.65 -16.83
CA LYS A 290 30.03 3.59 -15.70
C LYS A 290 28.67 4.32 -15.68
N ALA A 291 28.19 4.74 -16.84
CA ALA A 291 26.91 5.42 -16.98
C ALA A 291 25.71 4.59 -16.47
N ILE A 292 25.74 3.26 -16.61
CA ILE A 292 24.74 2.37 -16.03
C ILE A 292 24.88 2.31 -14.53
N GLU A 293 26.09 2.09 -14.03
CA GLU A 293 26.36 2.02 -12.60
C GLU A 293 25.95 3.32 -11.88
N ASP A 294 26.27 4.49 -12.45
CA ASP A 294 25.90 5.79 -11.91
C ASP A 294 24.38 6.00 -11.90
N ARG A 295 23.68 5.56 -12.93
CA ARG A 295 22.23 5.63 -12.99
C ARG A 295 21.56 4.87 -11.84
N TYR A 296 22.10 3.72 -11.48
CA TYR A 296 21.57 2.85 -10.43
C TYR A 296 22.37 2.87 -9.12
N ALA A 297 23.26 3.86 -8.95
CA ALA A 297 24.15 3.96 -7.78
C ALA A 297 23.41 3.92 -6.44
N ALA A 298 22.23 4.55 -6.36
CA ALA A 298 21.39 4.53 -5.17
C ALA A 298 20.93 3.10 -4.81
N LEU A 299 20.48 2.32 -5.80
CA LEU A 299 20.06 0.93 -5.61
C LEU A 299 21.24 0.02 -5.25
N ILE A 300 22.37 0.19 -5.94
CA ILE A 300 23.60 -0.56 -5.66
C ILE A 300 24.10 -0.28 -4.24
N LYS A 301 24.09 0.98 -3.81
CA LYS A 301 24.47 1.39 -2.45
C LYS A 301 23.50 0.85 -1.40
N PHE A 302 22.21 0.84 -1.70
CA PHE A 302 21.17 0.32 -0.81
C PHE A 302 21.36 -1.16 -0.51
N VAL A 303 21.63 -1.97 -1.54
CA VAL A 303 21.87 -3.41 -1.38
C VAL A 303 23.21 -3.66 -0.67
N GLY A 304 24.24 -2.86 -1.00
CA GLY A 304 25.55 -2.88 -0.36
C GLY A 304 26.26 -4.24 -0.45
N LYS A 305 27.48 -4.27 0.03
CA LYS A 305 28.27 -5.52 0.17
C LYS A 305 28.64 -5.68 1.65
N GLY A 306 28.11 -6.72 2.30
CA GLY A 306 28.47 -7.06 3.68
C GLY A 306 27.46 -6.59 4.74
N PRO A 307 27.74 -6.87 6.03
CA PRO A 307 26.84 -6.56 7.13
C PRO A 307 26.70 -5.04 7.35
N GLY A 308 25.47 -4.61 7.69
CA GLY A 308 25.17 -3.19 7.93
C GLY A 308 24.76 -2.40 6.69
N ALA A 309 24.47 -3.08 5.57
CA ALA A 309 23.85 -2.44 4.41
C ALA A 309 22.46 -1.89 4.78
N PRO A 310 21.97 -0.81 4.13
CA PRO A 310 20.62 -0.29 4.36
C PRO A 310 19.53 -1.36 4.23
N LEU A 311 19.69 -2.30 3.30
CA LEU A 311 18.79 -3.45 3.14
C LEU A 311 18.65 -4.29 4.43
N ASP A 312 19.71 -4.42 5.25
CA ASP A 312 19.65 -5.19 6.49
C ASP A 312 18.68 -4.54 7.50
N ASN A 313 18.69 -3.21 7.59
CA ASN A 313 17.76 -2.47 8.42
C ASN A 313 16.30 -2.66 7.94
N VAL A 314 16.08 -2.61 6.64
CA VAL A 314 14.77 -2.87 6.05
C VAL A 314 14.26 -4.28 6.38
N LEU A 315 15.10 -5.30 6.21
CA LEU A 315 14.71 -6.68 6.54
C LEU A 315 14.38 -6.86 8.03
N LYS A 316 15.09 -6.14 8.91
CA LYS A 316 14.77 -6.11 10.35
C LYS A 316 13.40 -5.46 10.59
N LEU A 317 13.11 -4.31 9.98
CA LEU A 317 11.82 -3.65 10.12
C LEU A 317 10.66 -4.51 9.59
N LEU A 318 10.89 -5.25 8.50
CA LEU A 318 9.91 -6.22 7.98
C LEU A 318 9.67 -7.37 8.97
N ASN A 319 10.71 -7.85 9.63
CA ASN A 319 10.58 -8.86 10.69
C ASN A 319 9.80 -8.32 11.90
N ASP A 320 10.08 -7.08 12.32
CA ASP A 320 9.38 -6.45 13.44
C ASP A 320 7.89 -6.25 13.11
N LEU A 321 7.56 -5.84 11.87
CA LEU A 321 6.18 -5.76 11.38
C LEU A 321 5.52 -7.15 11.34
N GLN A 322 6.24 -8.17 10.89
CA GLN A 322 5.77 -9.57 10.89
C GLN A 322 5.39 -10.03 12.30
N GLN A 323 6.27 -9.81 13.29
CA GLN A 323 6.02 -10.19 14.67
C GLN A 323 4.81 -9.43 15.25
N GLN A 324 4.63 -8.17 14.87
CA GLN A 324 3.48 -7.38 15.29
C GLN A 324 2.17 -7.95 14.70
N LEU A 325 2.14 -8.27 13.40
CA LEU A 325 0.97 -8.91 12.78
C LEU A 325 0.71 -10.30 13.35
N ALA A 326 1.74 -11.08 13.64
CA ALA A 326 1.61 -12.40 14.25
C ALA A 326 0.99 -12.32 15.66
N ARG A 327 1.33 -11.31 16.47
CA ARG A 327 0.69 -11.07 17.77
C ARG A 327 -0.79 -10.77 17.63
N VAL A 328 -1.17 -9.95 16.62
CA VAL A 328 -2.58 -9.66 16.33
C VAL A 328 -3.32 -10.91 15.85
N ALA A 329 -2.67 -11.73 14.99
CA ALA A 329 -3.25 -12.97 14.46
C ALA A 329 -3.52 -14.02 15.55
N ASN A 330 -2.68 -14.07 16.58
CA ASN A 330 -2.73 -15.06 17.66
C ASN A 330 -3.37 -14.50 18.96
N ALA A 331 -3.90 -13.26 18.93
CA ALA A 331 -4.60 -12.69 20.08
C ALA A 331 -5.83 -13.53 20.43
N PRO A 332 -6.09 -13.80 21.72
CA PRO A 332 -7.31 -14.50 22.13
C PRO A 332 -8.54 -13.67 21.72
N PRO A 333 -9.70 -14.32 21.48
CA PRO A 333 -10.95 -13.61 21.18
C PRO A 333 -11.26 -12.57 22.27
N GLY A 334 -11.52 -11.32 21.86
CA GLY A 334 -11.78 -10.21 22.79
C GLY A 334 -10.54 -9.64 23.49
N GLY A 335 -9.34 -10.12 23.16
CA GLY A 335 -8.10 -9.53 23.63
C GLY A 335 -7.98 -8.08 23.14
N ALA A 336 -7.60 -7.16 24.04
CA ALA A 336 -7.36 -5.77 23.66
C ALA A 336 -6.30 -5.74 22.55
N ALA A 337 -6.59 -5.08 21.44
CA ALA A 337 -5.56 -4.65 20.52
C ALA A 337 -4.66 -3.69 21.29
N ALA A 338 -3.57 -4.20 21.86
CA ALA A 338 -2.65 -3.37 22.61
C ALA A 338 -2.23 -2.21 21.67
N PRO A 339 -2.39 -0.96 22.10
CA PRO A 339 -1.89 0.17 21.33
C PRO A 339 -0.40 -0.07 21.13
N PRO A 340 0.15 0.24 19.96
CA PRO A 340 1.58 0.16 19.75
C PRO A 340 2.26 1.12 20.73
N GLY A 341 2.87 0.55 21.74
CA GLY A 341 3.76 1.28 22.64
C GLY A 341 5.15 1.32 22.01
N GLY A 342 5.73 2.50 21.84
CA GLY A 342 7.04 2.68 21.24
C GLY A 342 7.01 2.92 19.73
N ASP A 343 8.17 2.78 19.08
CA ASP A 343 8.34 2.97 17.65
C ASP A 343 7.57 1.91 16.87
N ASP A 344 6.51 2.31 16.18
CA ASP A 344 5.68 1.41 15.39
C ASP A 344 6.43 0.94 14.13
N PRO A 345 6.65 -0.37 13.93
CA PRO A 345 7.38 -0.90 12.78
C PRO A 345 6.82 -0.46 11.43
N ALA A 346 5.51 -0.32 11.30
CA ALA A 346 4.90 0.14 10.04
C ALA A 346 5.21 1.62 9.78
N GLN A 347 5.23 2.48 10.80
CA GLN A 347 5.62 3.88 10.66
C GLN A 347 7.11 4.02 10.36
N LEU A 348 7.97 3.26 11.05
CA LEU A 348 9.40 3.22 10.78
C LEU A 348 9.67 2.75 9.36
N LEU A 349 8.98 1.70 8.89
CA LEU A 349 9.07 1.20 7.53
C LEU A 349 8.64 2.25 6.50
N GLN A 350 7.59 3.01 6.79
CA GLN A 350 7.12 4.10 5.93
C GLN A 350 8.12 5.26 5.89
N ALA A 351 8.74 5.60 7.02
CA ALA A 351 9.76 6.63 7.10
C ALA A 351 11.05 6.22 6.36
N GLU A 352 11.45 4.96 6.48
CA GLU A 352 12.60 4.40 5.74
C GLU A 352 12.33 4.39 4.25
N ALA A 353 11.14 3.94 3.82
CA ALA A 353 10.73 3.92 2.42
C ALA A 353 10.90 5.28 1.72
N ALA A 354 10.72 6.40 2.43
CA ALA A 354 10.90 7.73 1.86
C ALA A 354 12.36 8.04 1.44
N ARG A 355 13.33 7.29 1.96
CA ARG A 355 14.77 7.45 1.70
C ARG A 355 15.32 6.44 0.72
N ASP A 356 14.58 5.38 0.48
CA ASP A 356 15.04 4.23 -0.30
C ASP A 356 14.81 4.43 -1.80
N PRO A 357 15.67 3.82 -2.65
CA PRO A 357 15.53 3.91 -4.09
C PRO A 357 14.34 3.08 -4.60
N GLN A 358 13.83 3.44 -5.81
CA GLN A 358 12.90 2.57 -6.53
C GLN A 358 13.61 1.29 -6.98
N PRO A 359 12.92 0.13 -6.97
CA PRO A 359 11.49 -0.11 -6.64
C PRO A 359 11.22 -0.32 -5.15
N VAL A 360 12.27 -0.37 -4.31
CA VAL A 360 12.18 -0.71 -2.88
C VAL A 360 11.25 0.25 -2.15
N GLN A 361 11.36 1.55 -2.38
CA GLN A 361 10.47 2.56 -1.82
C GLN A 361 9.00 2.16 -1.96
N ARG A 362 8.56 1.81 -3.17
CA ARG A 362 7.18 1.41 -3.44
C ARG A 362 6.78 0.14 -2.70
N TRP A 363 7.66 -0.86 -2.67
CA TRP A 363 7.42 -2.12 -1.97
C TRP A 363 7.20 -1.90 -0.48
N LEU A 364 8.06 -1.12 0.16
CA LEU A 364 7.96 -0.82 1.60
C LEU A 364 6.70 -0.02 1.94
N GLN A 365 6.34 0.96 1.12
CA GLN A 365 5.09 1.72 1.28
C GLN A 365 3.87 0.81 1.18
N SER A 366 3.84 -0.11 0.21
CA SER A 366 2.77 -1.10 0.06
C SER A 366 2.67 -2.01 1.28
N MET A 367 3.80 -2.52 1.79
CA MET A 367 3.83 -3.40 2.96
C MET A 367 3.44 -2.66 4.25
N ALA A 368 3.90 -1.42 4.46
CA ALA A 368 3.53 -0.60 5.61
C ALA A 368 2.02 -0.29 5.62
N THR A 369 1.50 0.12 4.47
CA THR A 369 0.06 0.40 4.30
C THR A 369 -0.78 -0.86 4.49
N GLY A 370 -0.37 -1.96 3.84
CA GLY A 370 -1.02 -3.26 4.00
C GLY A 370 -1.00 -3.75 5.44
N GLY A 371 0.13 -3.64 6.13
CA GLY A 371 0.28 -3.98 7.54
C GLY A 371 -0.69 -3.19 8.43
N ASN A 372 -0.79 -1.88 8.24
CA ASN A 372 -1.73 -1.04 8.98
C ASN A 372 -3.20 -1.40 8.70
N THR A 373 -3.51 -1.72 7.44
CA THR A 373 -4.86 -2.19 7.05
C THR A 373 -5.22 -3.49 7.75
N GLN A 374 -4.30 -4.46 7.79
CA GLN A 374 -4.54 -5.74 8.47
C GLN A 374 -4.66 -5.58 9.99
N ARG A 375 -3.86 -4.71 10.59
CA ARG A 375 -3.96 -4.36 12.02
C ARG A 375 -5.30 -3.72 12.36
N SER A 376 -5.75 -2.77 11.53
CA SER A 376 -7.05 -2.10 11.68
C SER A 376 -8.20 -3.10 11.57
N GLY A 377 -8.15 -4.00 10.60
CA GLY A 377 -9.12 -5.10 10.46
C GLY A 377 -9.13 -6.03 11.68
N GLY A 378 -7.95 -6.39 12.17
CA GLY A 378 -7.78 -7.19 13.39
C GLY A 378 -8.35 -6.51 14.63
N ALA A 379 -8.05 -5.23 14.85
CA ALA A 379 -8.57 -4.43 15.96
C ALA A 379 -10.11 -4.32 15.91
N LYS A 380 -10.66 -4.06 14.73
CA LYS A 380 -12.13 -4.02 14.54
C LYS A 380 -12.78 -5.36 14.85
N LYS A 381 -12.20 -6.46 14.37
CA LYS A 381 -12.70 -7.81 14.64
C LYS A 381 -12.64 -8.13 16.14
N ALA A 382 -11.51 -7.86 16.80
CA ALA A 382 -11.35 -8.11 18.24
C ALA A 382 -12.33 -7.29 19.08
N ALA A 383 -12.54 -6.01 18.75
CA ALA A 383 -13.51 -5.16 19.43
C ALA A 383 -14.94 -5.69 19.24
N ALA A 384 -15.31 -6.09 18.01
CA ALA A 384 -16.62 -6.65 17.72
C ALA A 384 -16.86 -7.99 18.47
N GLU A 385 -15.87 -8.87 18.51
CA GLU A 385 -15.93 -10.13 19.25
C GLU A 385 -16.09 -9.88 20.75
N ALA A 386 -15.33 -8.94 21.33
CA ALA A 386 -15.45 -8.58 22.75
C ALA A 386 -16.82 -7.98 23.08
N PHE A 387 -17.34 -7.11 22.21
CA PHE A 387 -18.63 -6.45 22.42
C PHE A 387 -19.80 -7.43 22.32
N ASN A 388 -19.75 -8.34 21.34
CA ASN A 388 -20.81 -9.31 21.04
C ASN A 388 -20.63 -10.67 21.74
N ALA A 389 -19.63 -10.82 22.61
CA ALA A 389 -19.41 -12.07 23.36
C ALA A 389 -20.67 -12.48 24.15
N PRO A 390 -20.88 -13.79 24.38
CA PRO A 390 -21.94 -14.25 25.28
C PRO A 390 -21.84 -13.59 26.66
N GLY A 391 -22.91 -12.92 27.10
CA GLY A 391 -22.89 -12.13 28.36
C GLY A 391 -22.14 -10.79 28.27
N GLY A 392 -21.69 -10.40 27.07
CA GLY A 392 -21.02 -9.13 26.79
C GLY A 392 -21.97 -7.93 26.73
N PRO A 393 -21.40 -6.71 26.48
CA PRO A 393 -22.16 -5.46 26.49
C PRO A 393 -23.35 -5.46 25.53
N ALA A 394 -23.20 -6.02 24.32
CA ALA A 394 -24.27 -6.07 23.31
C ALA A 394 -25.48 -6.85 23.80
N SER A 395 -25.26 -8.03 24.42
CA SER A 395 -26.32 -8.91 24.91
C SER A 395 -27.14 -8.22 26.02
N LEU A 396 -26.46 -7.68 27.04
CA LEU A 396 -27.11 -6.99 28.13
C LEU A 396 -27.81 -5.70 27.66
N CYS A 397 -27.17 -4.93 26.79
CA CYS A 397 -27.75 -3.68 26.25
C CYS A 397 -29.03 -3.97 25.48
N LYS A 398 -29.04 -4.97 24.59
CA LYS A 398 -30.22 -5.36 23.87
C LYS A 398 -31.36 -5.80 24.79
N GLN A 399 -31.04 -6.60 25.81
CA GLN A 399 -32.03 -7.10 26.76
C GLN A 399 -32.59 -6.01 27.67
N ALA A 400 -31.75 -5.08 28.12
CA ALA A 400 -32.07 -4.13 29.16
C ALA A 400 -32.53 -2.76 28.66
N VAL A 401 -32.14 -2.37 27.42
CA VAL A 401 -32.44 -1.03 26.86
C VAL A 401 -33.51 -1.09 25.79
N THR A 402 -33.47 -2.08 24.90
CA THR A 402 -34.38 -2.09 23.73
C THR A 402 -35.81 -2.32 24.17
N GLY A 403 -36.69 -1.36 23.82
CA GLY A 403 -38.12 -1.43 24.15
C GLY A 403 -38.45 -1.25 25.63
N ARG A 404 -37.51 -0.73 26.44
CA ARG A 404 -37.73 -0.46 27.85
C ARG A 404 -37.68 1.02 28.20
N TYR A 405 -38.51 1.45 29.15
CA TYR A 405 -38.46 2.79 29.71
C TYR A 405 -37.20 2.92 30.63
N PRO A 406 -36.46 4.04 30.62
CA PRO A 406 -36.78 5.34 30.00
C PRO A 406 -36.28 5.52 28.57
N PHE A 407 -35.57 4.55 27.99
CA PHE A 407 -35.03 4.64 26.61
C PHE A 407 -36.14 4.61 25.52
N SER A 408 -37.26 3.98 25.84
CA SER A 408 -38.48 3.93 25.02
C SER A 408 -39.65 4.53 25.82
N PRO A 409 -39.96 5.83 25.65
CA PRO A 409 -40.89 6.55 26.54
C PRO A 409 -42.29 5.93 26.67
N GLY A 410 -42.80 5.31 25.60
CA GLY A 410 -44.13 4.66 25.62
C GLY A 410 -44.15 3.24 26.15
N SER A 411 -43.00 2.68 26.53
CA SER A 411 -42.95 1.31 27.01
C SER A 411 -43.55 1.16 28.43
N PRO A 412 -44.39 0.14 28.67
CA PRO A 412 -44.83 -0.21 30.03
C PRO A 412 -43.74 -0.89 30.85
N ASN A 413 -42.69 -1.44 30.21
CA ASN A 413 -41.64 -2.19 30.86
C ASN A 413 -40.48 -1.31 31.24
N ASP A 414 -40.12 -1.25 32.51
CA ASP A 414 -38.96 -0.52 32.99
C ASP A 414 -37.65 -1.32 32.81
N ILE A 415 -36.52 -0.65 32.61
CA ILE A 415 -35.22 -1.26 32.84
C ILE A 415 -35.02 -1.48 34.33
N PRO A 416 -34.63 -2.70 34.80
CA PRO A 416 -34.24 -2.93 36.19
C PRO A 416 -33.05 -2.02 36.56
N LEU A 417 -33.06 -1.45 37.77
CA LEU A 417 -31.97 -0.56 38.23
C LEU A 417 -30.63 -1.29 38.33
N ASP A 418 -30.62 -2.58 38.61
CA ASP A 418 -29.40 -3.41 38.64
C ASP A 418 -28.80 -3.56 37.22
N ASP A 419 -29.62 -3.79 36.20
CA ASP A 419 -29.17 -3.89 34.81
C ASP A 419 -28.71 -2.53 34.31
N PHE A 420 -29.38 -1.43 34.72
CA PHE A 420 -28.94 -0.08 34.43
C PHE A 420 -27.56 0.20 35.04
N GLY A 421 -27.33 -0.21 36.28
CA GLY A 421 -26.04 -0.13 36.95
C GLY A 421 -24.95 -0.98 36.27
N ARG A 422 -25.26 -2.22 35.93
CA ARG A 422 -24.32 -3.12 35.25
C ARG A 422 -23.87 -2.56 33.89
N LEU A 423 -24.74 -1.84 33.17
CA LEU A 423 -24.40 -1.22 31.87
C LEU A 423 -23.65 0.09 32.01
N PHE A 424 -24.17 1.02 32.85
CA PHE A 424 -23.79 2.45 32.80
C PHE A 424 -22.94 2.93 33.97
N SER A 425 -22.80 2.16 35.08
CA SER A 425 -22.00 2.63 36.21
C SER A 425 -20.51 2.82 35.85
N ALA A 426 -19.76 3.48 36.71
CA ALA A 426 -18.31 3.46 36.67
C ALA A 426 -17.83 2.01 36.78
N ASN A 427 -16.98 1.58 35.82
CA ASN A 427 -16.60 0.18 35.59
C ASN A 427 -17.77 -0.75 35.22
N GLY A 428 -18.92 -0.21 34.80
CA GLY A 428 -19.96 -0.99 34.15
C GLY A 428 -19.50 -1.47 32.74
N MET A 429 -20.29 -2.36 32.13
CA MET A 429 -19.85 -3.06 30.90
C MET A 429 -19.50 -2.13 29.74
N LEU A 430 -20.26 -1.03 29.56
CA LEU A 430 -19.95 -0.05 28.51
C LEU A 430 -18.70 0.75 28.83
N ASP A 431 -18.51 1.15 30.10
CA ASP A 431 -17.34 1.89 30.55
C ASP A 431 -16.06 1.01 30.47
N GLN A 432 -16.11 -0.23 30.94
CA GLN A 432 -15.00 -1.17 30.80
C GLN A 432 -14.63 -1.43 29.35
N PHE A 433 -15.63 -1.68 28.49
CA PHE A 433 -15.38 -1.90 27.07
C PHE A 433 -14.74 -0.67 26.42
N PHE A 434 -15.26 0.52 26.69
CA PHE A 434 -14.68 1.76 26.19
C PHE A 434 -13.23 1.92 26.62
N ASN A 435 -12.94 1.77 27.92
CA ASN A 435 -11.60 1.96 28.46
C ASN A 435 -10.59 0.93 27.97
N THR A 436 -11.01 -0.32 27.73
CA THR A 436 -10.13 -1.41 27.31
C THR A 436 -9.95 -1.47 25.80
N GLN A 437 -10.98 -1.20 25.01
CA GLN A 437 -10.97 -1.41 23.55
C GLN A 437 -10.90 -0.11 22.74
N LEU A 438 -11.52 0.97 23.20
CA LEU A 438 -11.72 2.17 22.40
C LEU A 438 -10.88 3.37 22.86
N ARG A 439 -10.61 3.50 24.15
CA ARG A 439 -9.95 4.66 24.76
C ARG A 439 -8.67 5.09 24.06
N PRO A 440 -7.77 4.20 23.61
CA PRO A 440 -6.55 4.61 22.91
C PRO A 440 -6.82 5.34 21.59
N PHE A 441 -7.96 5.04 20.96
CA PHE A 441 -8.35 5.56 19.65
C PHE A 441 -9.31 6.77 19.74
N VAL A 442 -9.52 7.34 20.93
CA VAL A 442 -10.54 8.38 21.11
C VAL A 442 -9.97 9.56 21.89
N ASP A 443 -10.04 10.72 21.27
CA ASP A 443 -9.84 11.99 21.97
C ASP A 443 -11.14 12.41 22.66
N THR A 444 -11.11 12.42 23.99
CA THR A 444 -12.26 12.76 24.86
C THR A 444 -12.14 14.16 25.46
N SER A 445 -11.16 14.98 25.07
CA SER A 445 -10.91 16.30 25.65
C SER A 445 -11.94 17.35 25.23
N GLY A 446 -12.58 17.17 24.07
CA GLY A 446 -13.56 18.11 23.53
C GLY A 446 -15.00 17.79 23.93
N ALA A 447 -15.93 18.74 23.67
CA ALA A 447 -17.36 18.57 23.87
C ALA A 447 -17.95 17.40 23.05
N THR A 448 -17.34 17.07 21.93
CA THR A 448 -17.67 15.89 21.10
C THR A 448 -16.43 15.00 20.99
N TRP A 449 -16.58 13.75 21.33
CA TRP A 449 -15.51 12.77 21.23
C TRP A 449 -15.13 12.54 19.78
N LYS A 450 -13.83 12.50 19.50
CA LYS A 450 -13.30 12.30 18.16
C LYS A 450 -12.49 11.02 18.07
N ALA A 451 -12.81 10.20 17.09
CA ALA A 451 -12.00 9.06 16.77
C ALA A 451 -10.70 9.49 16.07
N GLN A 452 -9.58 8.88 16.43
CA GLN A 452 -8.26 9.17 15.89
C GLN A 452 -7.52 7.89 15.50
N THR A 453 -6.77 7.96 14.41
CA THR A 453 -5.86 6.89 14.01
C THR A 453 -4.62 6.93 14.91
N VAL A 454 -4.26 5.79 15.47
CA VAL A 454 -3.08 5.65 16.33
C VAL A 454 -2.09 4.72 15.69
N ALA A 455 -0.88 5.20 15.43
CA ALA A 455 0.19 4.44 14.78
C ALA A 455 -0.27 3.76 13.46
N GLY A 456 -1.05 4.48 12.64
CA GLY A 456 -1.58 3.97 11.38
C GLY A 456 -2.76 2.99 11.50
N VAL A 457 -3.17 2.62 12.71
CA VAL A 457 -4.33 1.76 12.96
C VAL A 457 -5.58 2.63 13.08
N ALA A 458 -6.58 2.34 12.25
CA ALA A 458 -7.86 3.02 12.29
C ALA A 458 -8.67 2.62 13.54
N PRO A 459 -9.48 3.54 14.10
CA PRO A 459 -10.31 3.26 15.25
C PRO A 459 -11.31 2.12 14.97
N PRO A 460 -11.50 1.19 15.92
CA PRO A 460 -12.39 0.04 15.74
C PRO A 460 -13.87 0.36 15.99
N VAL A 461 -14.26 1.62 15.90
CA VAL A 461 -15.62 2.10 16.19
C VAL A 461 -16.08 3.10 15.14
N SER A 462 -17.37 3.05 14.77
CA SER A 462 -17.96 4.07 13.88
C SER A 462 -18.20 5.39 14.64
N PRO A 463 -18.26 6.55 13.95
CA PRO A 463 -18.61 7.81 14.59
C PRO A 463 -19.99 7.79 15.29
N GLY A 464 -20.96 7.06 14.72
CA GLY A 464 -22.29 6.91 15.29
C GLY A 464 -22.27 6.12 16.61
N ASP A 465 -21.54 5.01 16.63
CA ASP A 465 -21.38 4.18 17.85
C ASP A 465 -20.54 4.90 18.91
N LEU A 466 -19.50 5.62 18.50
CA LEU A 466 -18.71 6.46 19.41
C LEU A 466 -19.59 7.49 20.14
N ALA A 467 -20.52 8.13 19.42
CA ALA A 467 -21.49 9.05 20.03
C ALA A 467 -22.39 8.35 21.06
N GLN A 468 -22.69 7.06 20.90
CA GLN A 468 -23.44 6.30 21.90
C GLN A 468 -22.59 6.00 23.15
N PHE A 469 -21.29 5.71 23.00
CA PHE A 469 -20.38 5.60 24.15
C PHE A 469 -20.23 6.94 24.88
N GLN A 470 -20.19 8.07 24.17
CA GLN A 470 -20.21 9.39 24.80
C GLN A 470 -21.50 9.63 25.58
N ARG A 471 -22.67 9.24 25.03
CA ARG A 471 -23.94 9.30 25.77
C ARG A 471 -23.95 8.38 26.99
N ALA A 472 -23.41 7.17 26.85
CA ALA A 472 -23.26 6.27 28.00
C ALA A 472 -22.40 6.89 29.12
N SER A 473 -21.31 7.58 28.75
CA SER A 473 -20.50 8.32 29.71
C SER A 473 -21.30 9.45 30.39
N ALA A 474 -22.11 10.21 29.66
CA ALA A 474 -22.97 11.25 30.23
C ALA A 474 -24.03 10.65 31.19
N ILE A 475 -24.62 9.50 30.85
CA ILE A 475 -25.52 8.75 31.74
C ILE A 475 -24.78 8.31 33.00
N ARG A 476 -23.56 7.79 32.87
CA ARG A 476 -22.70 7.42 34.03
C ARG A 476 -22.51 8.64 34.95
N ASP A 477 -22.09 9.75 34.41
CA ASP A 477 -21.74 10.94 35.18
C ASP A 477 -22.96 11.55 35.87
N LEU A 478 -24.16 11.39 35.30
CA LEU A 478 -25.42 11.86 35.89
C LEU A 478 -25.99 10.94 36.97
N PHE A 479 -25.99 9.66 36.73
CA PHE A 479 -26.70 8.71 37.58
C PHE A 479 -25.80 7.97 38.60
N PHE A 480 -24.47 7.99 38.38
CA PHE A 480 -23.50 7.23 39.19
C PHE A 480 -22.36 8.13 39.72
N ALA A 481 -22.59 9.41 39.90
CA ALA A 481 -21.60 10.37 40.41
C ALA A 481 -21.00 9.96 41.78
N GLY A 482 -21.72 9.17 42.57
CA GLY A 482 -21.24 8.61 43.85
C GLY A 482 -20.29 7.43 43.73
N GLY A 483 -19.95 6.95 42.52
CA GLY A 483 -19.05 5.82 42.29
C GLY A 483 -19.62 4.43 42.68
N THR A 484 -20.88 4.36 43.08
CA THR A 484 -21.56 3.10 43.40
C THR A 484 -22.19 2.47 42.16
N PRO A 485 -22.38 1.15 42.08
CA PRO A 485 -23.09 0.53 40.97
C PRO A 485 -24.61 0.79 40.96
N GLN A 486 -25.16 1.37 42.03
CA GLN A 486 -26.56 1.76 42.11
C GLN A 486 -26.74 3.21 41.66
N PRO A 487 -27.73 3.47 40.77
CA PRO A 487 -28.00 4.83 40.31
C PRO A 487 -28.51 5.70 41.48
N THR A 488 -28.08 6.96 41.51
CA THR A 488 -28.51 7.93 42.51
C THR A 488 -28.64 9.30 41.89
N VAL A 489 -29.82 9.89 41.97
CA VAL A 489 -30.07 11.27 41.53
C VAL A 489 -30.52 12.10 42.74
N ARG A 490 -29.91 13.26 42.95
CA ARG A 490 -30.29 14.24 43.97
C ARG A 490 -30.69 15.55 43.31
N PHE A 491 -31.82 16.07 43.75
CA PHE A 491 -32.33 17.34 43.27
C PHE A 491 -33.21 18.00 44.33
N ASP A 492 -33.41 19.30 44.21
CA ASP A 492 -34.37 20.05 45.02
C ASP A 492 -35.64 20.31 44.18
N ILE A 493 -36.80 20.15 44.80
CA ILE A 493 -38.09 20.47 44.23
C ILE A 493 -38.71 21.60 45.06
N THR A 494 -39.11 22.70 44.40
CA THR A 494 -39.69 23.89 45.05
C THR A 494 -41.02 24.19 44.39
N PRO A 495 -42.17 24.12 45.10
CA PRO A 495 -43.44 24.59 44.55
C PRO A 495 -43.36 26.03 44.08
N GLN A 496 -43.87 26.35 42.88
CA GLN A 496 -43.85 27.70 42.30
C GLN A 496 -45.26 28.30 42.23
N THR A 497 -46.17 27.60 41.59
CA THR A 497 -47.55 28.05 41.40
C THR A 497 -48.53 26.94 41.69
N LEU A 498 -49.72 27.33 42.18
CA LEU A 498 -50.89 26.49 42.32
C LEU A 498 -52.11 27.31 41.86
N ASP A 499 -52.98 26.72 41.05
CA ASP A 499 -54.15 27.46 40.56
C ASP A 499 -55.07 27.81 41.75
N ALA A 500 -55.84 28.92 41.59
CA ALA A 500 -56.70 29.47 42.69
C ALA A 500 -57.87 28.53 43.07
N GLY A 501 -58.25 27.61 42.23
CA GLY A 501 -59.34 26.65 42.48
C GLY A 501 -58.91 25.45 43.30
N ALA A 502 -57.59 25.27 43.51
CA ALA A 502 -57.07 24.21 44.35
C ALA A 502 -56.67 24.76 45.72
N LYS A 503 -57.04 24.11 46.80
CA LYS A 503 -56.61 24.46 48.17
C LYS A 503 -55.16 23.99 48.42
N GLN A 504 -54.84 22.82 47.87
CA GLN A 504 -53.51 22.26 47.98
C GLN A 504 -53.21 21.31 46.79
N VAL A 505 -51.92 21.14 46.53
CA VAL A 505 -51.38 20.07 45.70
C VAL A 505 -50.44 19.23 46.56
N THR A 506 -50.53 17.93 46.42
CA THR A 506 -49.68 16.96 47.09
C THR A 506 -48.93 16.17 46.02
N ILE A 507 -47.63 16.16 46.07
CA ILE A 507 -46.78 15.25 45.28
C ILE A 507 -46.09 14.27 46.22
N ASP A 508 -46.21 13.00 45.93
CA ASP A 508 -45.54 11.93 46.67
C ASP A 508 -44.56 11.25 45.75
N LEU A 509 -43.33 11.15 46.18
CA LEU A 509 -42.20 10.61 45.43
C LEU A 509 -41.54 9.53 46.28
N ASP A 510 -41.81 8.25 46.00
CA ASP A 510 -41.29 7.10 46.75
C ASP A 510 -41.53 7.18 48.28
N GLY A 511 -42.68 7.76 48.70
CA GLY A 511 -43.05 7.92 50.12
C GLY A 511 -42.56 9.26 50.74
N LEU A 512 -41.86 10.09 50.00
CA LEU A 512 -41.58 11.49 50.38
C LEU A 512 -42.76 12.37 49.95
N THR A 513 -43.56 12.82 50.89
CA THR A 513 -44.74 13.63 50.59
C THR A 513 -44.42 15.11 50.71
N ILE A 514 -44.70 15.89 49.66
CA ILE A 514 -44.53 17.32 49.57
C ILE A 514 -45.91 17.94 49.35
N VAL A 515 -46.35 18.82 50.30
CA VAL A 515 -47.65 19.50 50.23
C VAL A 515 -47.44 20.99 50.04
N TYR A 516 -48.16 21.58 49.09
CA TYR A 516 -48.18 22.99 48.87
C TYR A 516 -49.62 23.52 48.85
N ALA A 517 -49.89 24.54 49.72
CA ALA A 517 -51.21 25.13 49.97
C ALA A 517 -51.11 26.65 49.97
N HIS A 518 -50.64 27.26 48.87
CA HIS A 518 -50.44 28.71 48.68
C HIS A 518 -49.54 29.41 49.76
N GLY A 519 -48.76 28.61 50.50
CA GLY A 519 -47.85 29.10 51.56
C GLY A 519 -46.48 29.51 51.00
N PRO A 520 -45.50 29.71 51.90
CA PRO A 520 -44.14 29.98 51.47
C PRO A 520 -43.56 28.83 50.62
N GLN A 521 -42.94 29.22 49.49
CA GLN A 521 -42.23 28.27 48.61
C GLN A 521 -41.00 27.73 49.35
N ARG A 522 -40.95 26.47 49.65
CA ARG A 522 -39.84 25.83 50.35
C ARG A 522 -39.25 24.73 49.45
N ALA A 523 -37.92 24.77 49.29
CA ALA A 523 -37.21 23.70 48.62
C ALA A 523 -37.22 22.42 49.49
N THR A 524 -37.49 21.29 48.88
CA THR A 524 -37.39 19.99 49.48
C THR A 524 -36.39 19.13 48.70
N SER A 525 -35.38 18.64 49.37
CA SER A 525 -34.39 17.76 48.75
C SER A 525 -34.95 16.37 48.53
N VAL A 526 -34.84 15.87 47.30
CA VAL A 526 -35.30 14.56 46.87
C VAL A 526 -34.10 13.71 46.46
N THR A 527 -34.09 12.45 46.87
CA THR A 527 -33.12 11.47 46.39
C THR A 527 -33.88 10.35 45.70
N TRP A 528 -33.51 10.04 44.48
CA TRP A 528 -34.03 8.92 43.72
C TRP A 528 -32.91 7.88 43.45
N PRO A 529 -33.16 6.58 43.58
CA PRO A 529 -34.37 5.95 44.15
C PRO A 529 -34.55 6.31 45.64
N GLY A 530 -35.84 6.35 46.06
CA GLY A 530 -36.17 6.68 47.45
C GLY A 530 -35.52 5.73 48.44
N THR A 531 -35.03 6.30 49.55
CA THR A 531 -34.27 5.53 50.57
C THR A 531 -35.16 4.97 51.68
N THR A 532 -36.34 5.57 51.88
CA THR A 532 -37.12 5.33 53.10
C THR A 532 -38.01 4.10 53.06
N ASN A 533 -38.70 3.79 51.97
CA ASN A 533 -39.59 2.64 51.89
C ASN A 533 -39.55 1.85 50.57
N ARG A 534 -38.78 2.28 49.57
CA ARG A 534 -38.69 1.69 48.22
C ARG A 534 -40.08 1.30 47.65
N ILE A 535 -41.06 2.21 47.79
CA ILE A 535 -42.45 1.96 47.37
C ILE A 535 -42.56 1.89 45.85
N ASN A 536 -41.55 2.41 45.13
CA ASN A 536 -41.52 2.46 43.66
C ASN A 536 -42.79 3.07 43.08
N SER A 537 -43.25 4.17 43.64
CA SER A 537 -44.44 4.90 43.20
C SER A 537 -44.25 6.41 43.26
N ALA A 538 -44.90 7.10 42.34
CA ALA A 538 -44.93 8.56 42.32
C ALA A 538 -46.36 8.99 41.95
N ARG A 539 -46.92 9.97 42.68
CA ARG A 539 -48.27 10.46 42.42
C ARG A 539 -48.40 11.96 42.69
N LEU A 540 -49.36 12.57 42.00
CA LEU A 540 -49.71 13.98 42.21
C LEU A 540 -51.25 14.08 42.34
N VAL A 541 -51.72 14.76 43.39
CA VAL A 541 -53.14 14.91 43.73
C VAL A 541 -53.43 16.37 44.04
N PHE A 542 -54.55 16.90 43.54
CA PHE A 542 -55.11 18.19 43.92
C PHE A 542 -56.25 18.02 44.92
N ASP A 543 -56.43 18.99 45.82
CA ASP A 543 -57.57 19.10 46.71
C ASP A 543 -58.20 20.51 46.55
N PRO A 544 -59.47 20.63 46.14
CA PRO A 544 -60.30 19.56 45.62
C PRO A 544 -59.80 18.99 44.30
N PRO A 545 -60.18 17.75 43.95
CA PRO A 545 -59.79 17.12 42.68
C PRO A 545 -60.30 17.94 41.48
N PRO A 546 -59.74 17.73 40.27
CA PRO A 546 -60.19 18.38 39.06
C PRO A 546 -61.62 18.02 38.74
N SER A 547 -62.38 18.98 38.13
CA SER A 547 -63.79 18.75 37.75
C SER A 547 -63.93 17.82 36.54
N SER A 548 -62.87 17.59 35.78
CA SER A 548 -62.84 16.69 34.63
C SER A 548 -61.48 15.99 34.52
N GLY A 549 -61.47 14.79 33.91
CA GLY A 549 -60.25 14.00 33.74
C GLY A 549 -59.91 13.09 34.95
N PRO A 550 -58.74 12.51 35.00
CA PRO A 550 -58.31 11.63 36.08
C PRO A 550 -58.12 12.40 37.40
N PRO A 551 -58.57 11.88 38.56
CA PRO A 551 -58.43 12.59 39.83
C PRO A 551 -56.99 12.61 40.37
N VAL A 552 -56.10 11.80 39.80
CA VAL A 552 -54.70 11.65 40.24
C VAL A 552 -53.81 11.34 39.03
N LEU A 553 -52.63 11.93 38.99
CA LEU A 553 -51.55 11.45 38.14
C LEU A 553 -50.72 10.48 38.99
N GLN A 554 -50.46 9.31 38.45
CA GLN A 554 -49.65 8.32 39.18
C GLN A 554 -48.80 7.48 38.24
N ALA A 555 -47.71 7.00 38.75
CA ALA A 555 -46.82 6.05 38.09
C ALA A 555 -46.29 5.04 39.15
N THR A 556 -45.99 3.84 38.68
CA THR A 556 -45.43 2.77 39.49
C THR A 556 -44.18 2.19 38.80
N GLY A 557 -43.37 1.48 39.54
CA GLY A 557 -42.13 0.87 39.05
C GLY A 557 -40.87 1.64 39.48
N PRO A 558 -39.71 1.07 39.22
CA PRO A 558 -38.42 1.65 39.63
C PRO A 558 -38.20 3.08 39.06
N TRP A 559 -38.85 3.42 37.97
CA TRP A 559 -38.76 4.71 37.28
C TRP A 559 -40.02 5.58 37.48
N ALA A 560 -40.81 5.31 38.53
CA ALA A 560 -42.08 6.00 38.78
C ALA A 560 -41.93 7.54 38.80
N LEU A 561 -40.85 8.06 39.41
CA LEU A 561 -40.55 9.49 39.48
C LEU A 561 -40.40 10.07 38.05
N PHE A 562 -39.58 9.45 37.21
CA PHE A 562 -39.37 9.93 35.82
C PHE A 562 -40.64 9.81 34.98
N ARG A 563 -41.46 8.75 35.21
CA ARG A 563 -42.74 8.59 34.54
C ARG A 563 -43.75 9.67 34.95
N LEU A 564 -43.79 10.03 36.23
CA LEU A 564 -44.65 11.12 36.71
C LEU A 564 -44.22 12.45 36.10
N PHE A 565 -42.91 12.76 36.10
CA PHE A 565 -42.38 13.99 35.51
C PHE A 565 -42.64 14.05 34.02
N GLY A 566 -42.61 12.90 33.33
CA GLY A 566 -42.94 12.80 31.89
C GLY A 566 -44.42 13.04 31.55
N GLN A 567 -45.34 13.04 32.57
CA GLN A 567 -46.74 13.42 32.42
C GLN A 567 -46.95 14.95 32.53
N GLY A 568 -45.96 15.67 33.02
CA GLY A 568 -45.94 17.14 33.03
C GLY A 568 -45.14 17.72 31.85
N THR A 569 -45.13 19.02 31.78
CA THR A 569 -44.32 19.78 30.82
C THR A 569 -43.09 20.31 31.50
N LEU A 570 -41.92 19.97 31.01
CA LEU A 570 -40.64 20.40 31.57
C LEU A 570 -40.02 21.48 30.68
N GLN A 571 -39.76 22.67 31.25
CA GLN A 571 -39.15 23.80 30.54
C GLN A 571 -37.90 24.29 31.28
N GLN A 572 -36.78 24.50 30.56
CA GLN A 572 -35.56 25.02 31.15
C GLN A 572 -35.79 26.47 31.63
N ALA A 573 -35.34 26.79 32.85
CA ALA A 573 -35.53 28.08 33.47
C ALA A 573 -34.18 28.73 33.84
N GLY A 574 -33.66 29.58 32.96
CA GLY A 574 -32.40 30.29 33.18
C GLY A 574 -31.17 29.37 32.99
N SER A 575 -30.64 28.86 34.08
CA SER A 575 -29.44 27.97 34.04
C SER A 575 -29.77 26.53 33.69
N ALA A 576 -28.76 25.75 33.23
CA ALA A 576 -28.94 24.37 32.78
C ALA A 576 -29.35 23.41 33.92
N ASP A 577 -29.10 23.76 35.18
CA ASP A 577 -29.47 22.99 36.36
C ASP A 577 -30.94 23.16 36.78
N ARG A 578 -31.67 24.16 36.23
CA ARG A 578 -33.04 24.50 36.60
C ARG A 578 -34.06 24.25 35.53
N TYR A 579 -35.17 23.60 35.92
CA TYR A 579 -36.33 23.36 35.08
C TYR A 579 -37.62 23.70 35.85
N ILE A 580 -38.61 24.21 35.14
CA ILE A 580 -39.98 24.32 35.65
C ILE A 580 -40.78 23.11 35.14
N LEU A 581 -41.27 22.31 36.06
CA LEU A 581 -42.16 21.20 35.81
C LEU A 581 -43.60 21.63 36.07
N SER A 582 -44.41 21.70 35.04
CA SER A 582 -45.82 22.09 35.10
C SER A 582 -46.72 20.90 34.89
N PHE A 583 -47.68 20.70 35.75
CA PHE A 583 -48.74 19.71 35.66
C PHE A 583 -50.06 20.35 35.38
N HIS A 584 -50.81 19.83 34.41
CA HIS A 584 -52.17 20.22 34.08
C HIS A 584 -53.05 18.98 34.18
N LEU A 585 -54.10 19.08 34.99
CA LEU A 585 -55.02 18.00 35.24
C LEU A 585 -56.46 18.51 35.25
N GLY A 586 -57.15 18.37 34.11
CA GLY A 586 -58.44 19.02 33.91
C GLY A 586 -58.33 20.55 34.04
N ASP A 587 -59.08 21.11 34.99
CA ASP A 587 -59.09 22.54 35.35
C ASP A 587 -58.03 22.90 36.46
N ARG A 588 -57.16 22.00 36.84
CA ARG A 588 -56.16 22.20 37.88
C ARG A 588 -54.77 22.33 37.26
N GLN A 589 -53.97 23.24 37.81
CA GLN A 589 -52.59 23.43 37.40
C GLN A 589 -51.68 23.67 38.62
N ALA A 590 -50.47 23.09 38.59
CA ALA A 590 -49.42 23.39 39.51
C ALA A 590 -48.05 23.34 38.82
N SER A 591 -47.12 24.18 39.27
CA SER A 591 -45.74 24.14 38.77
C SER A 591 -44.73 24.04 39.92
N PHE A 592 -43.64 23.40 39.63
CA PHE A 592 -42.53 23.15 40.54
C PHE A 592 -41.21 23.49 39.85
N GLU A 593 -40.34 24.19 40.54
CA GLU A 593 -38.95 24.30 40.09
C GLU A 593 -38.20 23.06 40.51
N ILE A 594 -37.54 22.45 39.57
CA ILE A 594 -36.64 21.30 39.76
C ILE A 594 -35.22 21.81 39.58
N ARG A 595 -34.38 21.71 40.62
CA ARG A 595 -32.99 22.10 40.59
C ARG A 595 -32.09 20.89 40.77
N ALA A 596 -31.33 20.54 39.76
CA ALA A 596 -30.38 19.42 39.82
C ALA A 596 -29.16 19.82 40.68
N GLY A 597 -28.55 18.80 41.31
CA GLY A 597 -27.30 18.99 42.09
C GLY A 597 -26.04 19.18 41.22
N SER A 598 -26.18 19.22 39.91
CA SER A 598 -25.07 19.42 38.95
C SER A 598 -25.52 20.22 37.74
N VAL A 599 -24.54 20.71 36.98
CA VAL A 599 -24.78 21.42 35.70
C VAL A 599 -25.47 20.52 34.66
N LEU A 600 -25.20 19.22 34.72
CA LEU A 600 -25.91 18.23 33.94
C LEU A 600 -27.19 17.82 34.65
N ASN A 601 -28.34 18.04 34.01
CA ASN A 601 -29.64 17.73 34.61
C ASN A 601 -30.15 16.35 34.13
N PRO A 602 -30.41 15.38 35.05
CA PRO A 602 -30.90 14.07 34.65
C PRO A 602 -32.30 14.09 34.04
N PHE A 603 -33.05 15.17 34.22
CA PHE A 603 -34.37 15.38 33.62
C PHE A 603 -34.33 16.08 32.27
N ALA A 604 -33.14 16.49 31.79
CA ALA A 604 -32.99 17.13 30.49
C ALA A 604 -33.48 16.19 29.36
N PRO A 605 -34.29 16.72 28.42
CA PRO A 605 -34.80 15.93 27.31
C PRO A 605 -33.65 15.33 26.49
N GLY A 606 -33.75 14.06 26.13
CA GLY A 606 -32.84 13.43 25.17
C GLY A 606 -31.75 12.56 25.78
N ILE A 607 -31.24 12.81 26.99
CA ILE A 607 -30.10 12.07 27.57
C ILE A 607 -30.35 10.55 27.54
N LEU A 608 -31.47 10.11 28.10
CA LEU A 608 -31.84 8.68 28.12
C LEU A 608 -32.51 8.27 26.82
N ARG A 609 -33.42 9.10 26.30
CA ARG A 609 -34.22 8.79 25.12
C ARG A 609 -33.41 8.65 23.84
N ASP A 610 -32.31 9.40 23.72
CA ASP A 610 -31.48 9.38 22.50
C ASP A 610 -30.36 8.33 22.54
N PHE A 611 -30.19 7.63 23.67
CA PHE A 611 -29.26 6.51 23.76
C PHE A 611 -29.79 5.31 22.99
N ARG A 612 -28.89 4.70 22.21
CA ARG A 612 -29.12 3.42 21.52
C ARG A 612 -27.94 2.50 21.79
N CYS A 613 -28.19 1.22 21.80
CA CYS A 613 -27.11 0.25 21.93
C CYS A 613 -26.13 0.40 20.76
N PRO A 614 -24.82 0.57 21.01
CA PRO A 614 -23.81 0.55 19.95
C PRO A 614 -23.87 -0.76 19.16
N ALA A 615 -23.47 -0.72 17.89
CA ALA A 615 -23.35 -1.88 17.00
C ALA A 615 -21.90 -1.96 16.47
N LEU A 616 -21.12 -2.93 16.97
CA LEU A 616 -19.72 -3.14 16.60
C LEU A 616 -19.54 -4.41 15.79
#